data_323236f60bcf0a3f862bceee6c8fc961
#
_entry.id   323236f60bcf0a3f862bceee6c8fc961
#
_cell.length_a   1.000
_cell.length_b   1.000
_cell.length_c   1.000
_cell.angle_alpha   90.00
_cell.angle_beta   90.00
_cell.angle_gamma   90.00
#
_symmetry.space_group_name_H-M   'P 1'
#
loop_
_entity.id
_entity.type
_entity.pdbx_description
1 polymer ?
#
loop_
_entity_poly.entity_id
_entity_poly.type
_entity_poly.pdbx_seq_one_letter_code
_entity_poly.pdbx_strand_id
1 'polypeptide(L)'
;FWCSAAFCLLVSLLSLTGTSGMVNVFSTVVPLLVICSVLVSALTLRRCGWQLTIAAVPSVSPLLSHWAIAACSFVSYNLFSSIGILAPVGKELRSRRTVWWGVLLGCIILISIALGIFLTMETLPTVVEAPLPMLAAAGALGGGWYYLYGVLLLCAMLGTALSCAVALRHYCMVRFSTMANRRFSFVLLLAIPAWLCSLFGFGKLIGTVYPICGALGALALLGLLHHRFTLRAPK
;
A
#
# COMPACT_ATOMS: atom_id res chain seq x y z
N PHE A 1 0.85 22.24 -1.16
CA PHE A 1 -0.49 22.53 -1.67
C PHE A 1 -0.57 22.28 -3.19
N TRP A 2 0.19 23.02 -3.98
CA TRP A 2 0.20 22.89 -5.44
C TRP A 2 0.76 21.55 -5.93
N CYS A 3 1.80 21.03 -5.25
CA CYS A 3 2.38 19.71 -5.60
C CYS A 3 1.41 18.57 -5.41
N SER A 4 0.60 18.57 -4.33
CA SER A 4 -0.41 17.52 -4.12
C SER A 4 -1.55 17.60 -5.16
N ALA A 5 -1.98 18.80 -5.52
CA ALA A 5 -2.97 18.99 -6.59
C ALA A 5 -2.44 18.48 -7.93
N ALA A 6 -1.20 18.84 -8.28
CA ALA A 6 -0.55 18.39 -9.51
C ALA A 6 -0.41 16.84 -9.53
N PHE A 7 -0.03 16.23 -8.42
CA PHE A 7 0.08 14.78 -8.29
C PHE A 7 -1.29 14.08 -8.47
N CYS A 8 -2.35 14.56 -7.80
CA CYS A 8 -3.68 14.01 -7.95
C CYS A 8 -4.22 14.13 -9.38
N LEU A 9 -3.95 15.26 -10.04
CA LEU A 9 -4.33 15.48 -11.42
C LEU A 9 -3.56 14.57 -12.38
N LEU A 10 -2.25 14.41 -12.16
CA LEU A 10 -1.40 13.51 -12.93
C LEU A 10 -1.90 12.05 -12.83
N VAL A 11 -2.16 11.55 -11.62
CA VAL A 11 -2.70 10.20 -11.39
C VAL A 11 -4.03 10.02 -12.09
N SER A 12 -4.93 11.00 -11.98
CA SER A 12 -6.24 10.94 -12.60
C SER A 12 -6.17 10.92 -14.12
N LEU A 13 -5.26 11.70 -14.72
CA LEU A 13 -4.98 11.67 -16.17
C LEU A 13 -4.37 10.33 -16.61
N LEU A 14 -3.37 9.85 -15.89
CA LEU A 14 -2.74 8.56 -16.18
C LEU A 14 -3.72 7.39 -16.05
N SER A 15 -4.74 7.48 -15.17
CA SER A 15 -5.77 6.45 -15.07
C SER A 15 -6.56 6.25 -16.38
N LEU A 16 -6.54 7.23 -17.28
CA LEU A 16 -7.17 7.12 -18.59
C LEU A 16 -6.44 6.16 -19.54
N THR A 17 -5.14 5.90 -19.33
CA THR A 17 -4.34 4.97 -20.16
C THR A 17 -4.67 3.51 -19.91
N GLY A 18 -5.38 3.20 -18.82
CA GLY A 18 -5.83 1.85 -18.49
C GLY A 18 -4.82 1.02 -17.69
N THR A 19 -5.03 -0.31 -17.67
CA THR A 19 -4.29 -1.24 -16.81
C THR A 19 -2.85 -1.51 -17.23
N SER A 20 -2.54 -1.41 -18.53
CA SER A 20 -1.20 -1.72 -19.07
C SER A 20 -0.10 -0.79 -18.52
N GLY A 21 -0.38 0.50 -18.38
CA GLY A 21 0.56 1.44 -17.78
C GLY A 21 0.87 1.14 -16.30
N MET A 22 -0.15 0.72 -15.57
CA MET A 22 -0.04 0.31 -14.17
C MET A 22 0.87 -0.91 -13.98
N VAL A 23 0.67 -1.96 -14.79
CA VAL A 23 1.44 -3.20 -14.71
C VAL A 23 2.92 -2.96 -14.97
N ASN A 24 3.26 -2.13 -15.98
CA ASN A 24 4.64 -1.79 -16.30
C ASN A 24 5.35 -1.04 -15.16
N VAL A 25 4.67 -0.11 -14.50
CA VAL A 25 5.24 0.60 -13.35
C VAL A 25 5.49 -0.36 -12.20
N PHE A 26 4.52 -1.19 -11.84
CA PHE A 26 4.69 -2.13 -10.73
C PHE A 26 5.74 -3.20 -10.99
N SER A 27 5.81 -3.76 -12.19
CA SER A 27 6.75 -4.83 -12.51
C SER A 27 8.22 -4.39 -12.40
N THR A 28 8.49 -3.10 -12.55
CA THR A 28 9.85 -2.57 -12.47
C THR A 28 10.15 -1.91 -11.13
N VAL A 29 9.27 -1.02 -10.67
CA VAL A 29 9.52 -0.19 -9.48
C VAL A 29 9.44 -1.01 -8.19
N VAL A 30 8.48 -1.93 -8.08
CA VAL A 30 8.29 -2.69 -6.83
C VAL A 30 9.49 -3.58 -6.52
N PRO A 31 10.04 -4.40 -7.43
CA PRO A 31 11.26 -5.17 -7.17
C PRO A 31 12.46 -4.30 -6.78
N LEU A 32 12.64 -3.16 -7.45
CA LEU A 32 13.72 -2.23 -7.12
C LEU A 32 13.56 -1.63 -5.72
N LEU A 33 12.33 -1.24 -5.35
CA LEU A 33 12.06 -0.73 -4.02
C LEU A 33 12.28 -1.80 -2.94
N VAL A 34 11.89 -3.04 -3.20
CA VAL A 34 12.13 -4.19 -2.31
C VAL A 34 13.63 -4.38 -2.07
N ILE A 35 14.41 -4.45 -3.15
CA ILE A 35 15.87 -4.61 -3.07
C ILE A 35 16.48 -3.42 -2.33
N CYS A 36 16.09 -2.20 -2.64
CA CYS A 36 16.58 -1.00 -1.98
C CYS A 36 16.23 -0.99 -0.48
N SER A 37 15.00 -1.39 -0.10
CA SER A 37 14.59 -1.49 1.30
C SER A 37 15.43 -2.50 2.08
N VAL A 38 15.65 -3.67 1.51
CA VAL A 38 16.50 -4.72 2.13
C VAL A 38 17.95 -4.25 2.26
N LEU A 39 18.49 -3.58 1.24
CA LEU A 39 19.85 -3.04 1.28
C LEU A 39 19.98 -1.93 2.33
N VAL A 40 19.04 -0.99 2.41
CA VAL A 40 19.06 0.07 3.42
C VAL A 40 19.01 -0.55 4.82
N SER A 41 18.16 -1.54 5.05
CA SER A 41 18.08 -2.24 6.34
C SER A 41 19.39 -2.96 6.67
N ALA A 42 19.94 -3.72 5.74
CA ALA A 42 21.20 -4.46 5.93
C ALA A 42 22.40 -3.52 6.20
N LEU A 43 22.48 -2.40 5.46
CA LEU A 43 23.54 -1.41 5.65
C LEU A 43 23.41 -0.67 6.99
N THR A 44 22.19 -0.37 7.41
CA THR A 44 21.93 0.26 8.72
C THR A 44 22.36 -0.67 9.85
N LEU A 45 21.95 -1.93 9.82
CA LEU A 45 22.35 -2.95 10.79
C LEU A 45 23.86 -3.14 10.83
N ARG A 46 24.53 -3.14 9.67
CA ARG A 46 25.98 -3.27 9.60
C ARG A 46 26.73 -2.07 10.18
N ARG A 47 26.20 -0.85 10.02
CA ARG A 47 26.85 0.38 10.54
C ARG A 47 26.61 0.60 12.02
N CYS A 48 25.38 0.39 12.50
CA CYS A 48 24.99 0.69 13.88
C CYS A 48 25.15 -0.49 14.83
N GLY A 49 25.41 -1.72 14.29
CA GLY A 49 25.46 -2.95 15.07
C GLY A 49 24.04 -3.45 15.44
N TRP A 50 23.96 -4.69 15.93
CA TRP A 50 22.72 -5.31 16.38
C TRP A 50 22.42 -4.83 17.80
N GLN A 51 21.67 -3.78 17.95
CA GLN A 51 21.14 -3.34 19.23
C GLN A 51 19.63 -3.55 19.21
N LEU A 52 19.18 -4.72 19.63
CA LEU A 52 17.75 -4.99 19.87
C LEU A 52 17.35 -4.35 21.19
N THR A 53 17.05 -3.09 21.15
CA THR A 53 16.43 -2.39 22.27
C THR A 53 14.93 -2.46 22.04
N ILE A 54 14.26 -3.46 22.63
CA ILE A 54 12.80 -3.57 22.58
C ILE A 54 12.23 -2.41 23.42
N ALA A 55 12.21 -1.23 22.86
CA ALA A 55 11.54 -0.09 23.46
C ALA A 55 10.04 -0.23 23.20
N ALA A 56 9.25 -0.26 24.25
CA ALA A 56 7.80 -0.19 24.14
C ALA A 56 7.42 1.19 23.57
N VAL A 57 7.23 1.26 22.28
CA VAL A 57 6.73 2.48 21.63
C VAL A 57 5.26 2.63 21.97
N PRO A 58 4.81 3.75 22.56
CA PRO A 58 3.40 3.95 22.85
C PRO A 58 2.57 3.92 21.56
N SER A 59 1.43 3.24 21.58
CA SER A 59 0.54 3.14 20.42
C SER A 59 0.06 4.53 20.00
N VAL A 60 0.33 4.90 18.75
CA VAL A 60 -0.04 6.21 18.17
C VAL A 60 -1.56 6.36 18.01
N SER A 61 -2.29 5.26 17.99
CA SER A 61 -3.75 5.29 17.80
C SER A 61 -4.47 4.66 19.00
N PRO A 62 -5.37 5.39 19.68
CA PRO A 62 -6.17 4.86 20.78
C PRO A 62 -7.10 3.71 20.34
N LEU A 63 -7.44 3.64 19.05
CA LEU A 63 -8.27 2.57 18.48
C LEU A 63 -7.50 1.25 18.27
N LEU A 64 -6.17 1.29 18.27
CA LEU A 64 -5.29 0.15 18.00
C LEU A 64 -4.34 -0.10 19.17
N SER A 65 -4.83 0.00 20.41
CA SER A 65 -4.02 -0.15 21.62
C SER A 65 -3.44 -1.56 21.80
N HIS A 66 -4.10 -2.58 21.25
CA HIS A 66 -3.66 -3.97 21.36
C HIS A 66 -3.02 -4.44 20.04
N TRP A 67 -1.82 -5.01 20.12
CA TRP A 67 -1.05 -5.45 18.94
C TRP A 67 -1.82 -6.42 18.02
N ALA A 68 -2.63 -7.32 18.58
CA ALA A 68 -3.39 -8.28 17.78
C ALA A 68 -4.50 -7.58 16.97
N ILE A 69 -5.16 -6.56 17.54
CA ILE A 69 -6.18 -5.76 16.85
C ILE A 69 -5.51 -4.95 15.73
N ALA A 70 -4.33 -4.38 16.01
CA ALA A 70 -3.56 -3.65 15.01
C ALA A 70 -3.15 -4.57 13.85
N ALA A 71 -2.65 -5.77 14.14
CA ALA A 71 -2.28 -6.77 13.13
C ALA A 71 -3.48 -7.21 12.28
N CYS A 72 -4.61 -7.54 12.91
CA CYS A 72 -5.85 -7.89 12.20
C CYS A 72 -6.36 -6.75 11.32
N SER A 73 -6.35 -5.52 11.84
CA SER A 73 -6.75 -4.33 11.09
C SER A 73 -5.85 -4.10 9.89
N PHE A 74 -4.53 -4.24 10.06
CA PHE A 74 -3.55 -4.10 9.00
C PHE A 74 -3.76 -5.13 7.87
N VAL A 75 -3.91 -6.40 8.24
CA VAL A 75 -4.16 -7.48 7.26
C VAL A 75 -5.48 -7.25 6.53
N SER A 76 -6.55 -6.93 7.26
CA SER A 76 -7.88 -6.70 6.69
C SER A 76 -7.90 -5.52 5.73
N TYR A 77 -7.26 -4.40 6.10
CA TYR A 77 -7.11 -3.23 5.24
C TYR A 77 -6.36 -3.57 3.94
N ASN A 78 -5.22 -4.26 4.04
CA ASN A 78 -4.43 -4.62 2.87
C ASN A 78 -5.16 -5.59 1.94
N LEU A 79 -5.85 -6.59 2.49
CA LEU A 79 -6.66 -7.51 1.69
C LEU A 79 -7.83 -6.80 1.03
N PHE A 80 -8.53 -5.92 1.75
CA PHE A 80 -9.64 -5.16 1.20
C PHE A 80 -9.20 -4.24 0.06
N SER A 81 -8.10 -3.52 0.22
CA SER A 81 -7.57 -2.64 -0.82
C SER A 81 -7.07 -3.41 -2.06
N SER A 82 -6.57 -4.63 -1.87
CA SER A 82 -6.09 -5.46 -2.97
C SER A 82 -7.19 -6.15 -3.78
N ILE A 83 -8.42 -6.26 -3.28
CA ILE A 83 -9.54 -6.89 -4.00
C ILE A 83 -9.79 -6.24 -5.36
N GLY A 84 -9.74 -4.90 -5.42
CA GLY A 84 -9.95 -4.15 -6.66
C GLY A 84 -8.92 -4.45 -7.75
N ILE A 85 -7.71 -4.86 -7.36
CA ILE A 85 -6.60 -5.20 -8.25
C ILE A 85 -6.61 -6.69 -8.57
N LEU A 86 -6.84 -7.55 -7.57
CA LEU A 86 -6.80 -9.00 -7.71
C LEU A 86 -8.01 -9.56 -8.47
N ALA A 87 -9.18 -8.93 -8.36
CA ALA A 87 -10.39 -9.42 -9.01
C ALA A 87 -10.29 -9.49 -10.55
N PRO A 88 -9.76 -8.46 -11.26
CA PRO A 88 -9.49 -8.56 -12.69
C PRO A 88 -8.44 -9.61 -13.03
N VAL A 89 -7.32 -9.64 -12.27
CA VAL A 89 -6.19 -10.56 -12.49
C VAL A 89 -6.61 -12.02 -12.26
N GLY A 90 -7.53 -12.27 -11.33
CA GLY A 90 -8.02 -13.61 -11.02
C GLY A 90 -8.64 -14.34 -12.23
N LYS A 91 -9.17 -13.60 -13.21
CA LYS A 91 -9.72 -14.16 -14.46
C LYS A 91 -8.64 -14.69 -15.40
N GLU A 92 -7.42 -14.18 -15.30
CA GLU A 92 -6.28 -14.57 -16.16
C GLU A 92 -5.47 -15.72 -15.55
N LEU A 93 -5.65 -15.99 -14.26
CA LEU A 93 -4.92 -17.03 -13.53
C LEU A 93 -5.48 -18.42 -13.86
N ARG A 94 -4.83 -19.16 -14.78
CA ARG A 94 -5.26 -20.47 -15.26
C ARG A 94 -4.86 -21.63 -14.34
N SER A 95 -3.81 -21.49 -13.53
CA SER A 95 -3.25 -22.59 -12.74
C SER A 95 -3.27 -22.32 -11.24
N ARG A 96 -3.89 -23.22 -10.48
CA ARG A 96 -3.88 -23.20 -9.01
C ARG A 96 -2.45 -23.23 -8.43
N ARG A 97 -1.57 -23.98 -9.04
CA ARG A 97 -0.18 -24.13 -8.60
C ARG A 97 0.59 -22.81 -8.73
N THR A 98 0.40 -22.08 -9.83
CA THR A 98 1.00 -20.77 -10.06
C THR A 98 0.54 -19.75 -9.02
N VAL A 99 -0.76 -19.77 -8.69
CA VAL A 99 -1.31 -18.88 -7.64
C VAL A 99 -0.66 -19.18 -6.28
N TRP A 100 -0.56 -20.46 -5.89
CA TRP A 100 0.06 -20.86 -4.64
C TRP A 100 1.52 -20.41 -4.51
N TRP A 101 2.32 -20.66 -5.55
CA TRP A 101 3.72 -20.22 -5.56
C TRP A 101 3.86 -18.70 -5.56
N GLY A 102 3.00 -17.99 -6.29
CA GLY A 102 2.98 -16.53 -6.29
C GLY A 102 2.65 -15.95 -4.92
N VAL A 103 1.63 -16.49 -4.24
CA VAL A 103 1.25 -16.07 -2.89
C VAL A 103 2.37 -16.38 -1.90
N LEU A 104 2.94 -17.58 -1.93
CA LEU A 104 4.02 -17.98 -1.02
C LEU A 104 5.26 -17.07 -1.18
N LEU A 105 5.68 -16.83 -2.41
CA LEU A 105 6.81 -15.95 -2.70
C LEU A 105 6.52 -14.52 -2.26
N GLY A 106 5.31 -14.01 -2.53
CA GLY A 106 4.88 -12.71 -2.08
C GLY A 106 4.88 -12.56 -0.56
N CYS A 107 4.41 -13.57 0.17
CA CYS A 107 4.47 -13.58 1.63
C CYS A 107 5.91 -13.56 2.16
N ILE A 108 6.82 -14.35 1.57
CA ILE A 108 8.24 -14.38 1.98
C ILE A 108 8.87 -12.99 1.77
N ILE A 109 8.63 -12.37 0.63
CA ILE A 109 9.14 -11.03 0.32
C ILE A 109 8.58 -10.00 1.33
N LEU A 110 7.28 -10.02 1.58
CA LEU A 110 6.65 -9.10 2.54
C LEU A 110 7.19 -9.26 3.95
N ILE A 111 7.34 -10.50 4.43
CA ILE A 111 7.91 -10.78 5.75
C ILE A 111 9.36 -10.28 5.83
N SER A 112 10.15 -10.49 4.78
CA SER A 112 11.54 -10.03 4.73
C SER A 112 11.65 -8.51 4.79
N ILE A 113 10.78 -7.79 4.08
CA ILE A 113 10.72 -6.33 4.13
C ILE A 113 10.27 -5.86 5.51
N ALA A 114 9.20 -6.44 6.05
CA ALA A 114 8.67 -6.07 7.36
C ALA A 114 9.70 -6.26 8.47
N LEU A 115 10.41 -7.39 8.43
CA LEU A 115 11.50 -7.66 9.36
C LEU A 115 12.66 -6.66 9.19
N GLY A 116 13.05 -6.34 7.95
CA GLY A 116 14.07 -5.33 7.67
C GLY A 116 13.68 -3.95 8.20
N ILE A 117 12.44 -3.52 8.00
CA ILE A 117 11.92 -2.25 8.52
C ILE A 117 11.96 -2.26 10.05
N PHE A 118 11.44 -3.32 10.67
CA PHE A 118 11.42 -3.47 12.13
C PHE A 118 12.83 -3.36 12.73
N LEU A 119 13.77 -4.15 12.21
CA LEU A 119 15.16 -4.11 12.68
C LEU A 119 15.82 -2.75 12.46
N THR A 120 15.50 -2.05 11.38
CA THR A 120 16.00 -0.70 11.13
C THR A 120 15.48 0.31 12.15
N MET A 121 14.20 0.24 12.49
CA MET A 121 13.57 1.12 13.48
C MET A 121 14.12 0.86 14.89
N GLU A 122 14.36 -0.40 15.26
CA GLU A 122 14.97 -0.76 16.54
C GLU A 122 16.43 -0.28 16.65
N THR A 123 17.19 -0.37 15.54
CA THR A 123 18.60 0.03 15.51
C THR A 123 18.78 1.55 15.47
N LEU A 124 17.84 2.28 14.89
CA LEU A 124 17.84 3.75 14.78
C LEU A 124 16.55 4.34 15.38
N PRO A 125 16.42 4.45 16.70
CA PRO A 125 15.22 5.01 17.35
C PRO A 125 14.87 6.42 16.87
N THR A 126 15.84 7.20 16.43
CA THR A 126 15.66 8.56 15.92
C THR A 126 14.81 8.64 14.65
N VAL A 127 14.71 7.56 13.89
CA VAL A 127 13.91 7.53 12.65
C VAL A 127 12.45 7.18 12.89
N VAL A 128 12.11 6.65 14.07
CA VAL A 128 10.74 6.19 14.41
C VAL A 128 9.75 7.36 14.40
N GLU A 129 10.18 8.55 14.84
CA GLU A 129 9.34 9.75 14.84
C GLU A 129 9.20 10.41 13.46
N ALA A 130 10.01 9.99 12.49
CA ALA A 130 9.93 10.53 11.14
C ALA A 130 8.65 10.08 10.43
N PRO A 131 8.00 10.95 9.63
CA PRO A 131 6.82 10.56 8.84
C PRO A 131 7.05 9.39 7.88
N LEU A 132 8.29 9.22 7.43
CA LEU A 132 8.75 8.15 6.55
C LEU A 132 10.05 7.54 7.11
N PRO A 133 9.97 6.59 8.08
CA PRO A 133 11.13 6.09 8.80
C PRO A 133 12.24 5.50 7.90
N MET A 134 11.86 4.72 6.89
CA MET A 134 12.84 4.11 5.98
C MET A 134 13.55 5.12 5.07
N LEU A 135 12.87 6.22 4.72
CA LEU A 135 13.50 7.33 3.99
C LEU A 135 14.50 8.07 4.87
N ALA A 136 14.15 8.28 6.15
CA ALA A 136 15.06 8.86 7.13
C ALA A 136 16.28 7.96 7.38
N ALA A 137 16.09 6.64 7.48
CA ALA A 137 17.18 5.67 7.60
C ALA A 137 18.09 5.68 6.37
N ALA A 138 17.54 5.76 5.17
CA ALA A 138 18.32 5.93 3.94
C ALA A 138 19.13 7.23 3.95
N GLY A 139 18.57 8.31 4.50
CA GLY A 139 19.27 9.58 4.70
C GLY A 139 20.44 9.49 5.68
N ALA A 140 20.31 8.71 6.75
CA ALA A 140 21.38 8.46 7.71
C ALA A 140 22.56 7.67 7.08
N LEU A 141 22.31 6.89 6.03
CA LEU A 141 23.36 6.20 5.27
C LEU A 141 24.12 7.12 4.31
N GLY A 142 23.49 8.22 3.87
CA GLY A 142 24.09 9.21 2.96
C GLY A 142 23.10 9.75 1.94
N GLY A 143 23.41 10.94 1.38
CA GLY A 143 22.50 11.65 0.47
C GLY A 143 22.12 10.85 -0.79
N GLY A 144 23.02 10.06 -1.36
CA GLY A 144 22.73 9.21 -2.52
C GLY A 144 21.63 8.19 -2.23
N TRP A 145 21.66 7.55 -1.06
CA TRP A 145 20.63 6.60 -0.62
C TRP A 145 19.28 7.29 -0.38
N TYR A 146 19.30 8.50 0.19
CA TYR A 146 18.10 9.29 0.40
C TYR A 146 17.35 9.59 -0.90
N TYR A 147 18.07 10.09 -1.91
CA TYR A 147 17.45 10.40 -3.20
C TYR A 147 16.99 9.15 -3.95
N LEU A 148 17.80 8.10 -3.97
CA LEU A 148 17.44 6.84 -4.63
C LEU A 148 16.18 6.25 -4.02
N TYR A 149 16.15 6.11 -2.68
CA TYR A 149 15.00 5.56 -1.97
C TYR A 149 13.76 6.45 -2.13
N GLY A 150 13.92 7.77 -2.06
CA GLY A 150 12.85 8.74 -2.21
C GLY A 150 12.19 8.68 -3.58
N VAL A 151 12.98 8.58 -4.66
CA VAL A 151 12.45 8.44 -6.02
C VAL A 151 11.70 7.11 -6.18
N LEU A 152 12.27 6.00 -5.72
CA LEU A 152 11.60 4.70 -5.78
C LEU A 152 10.30 4.68 -4.99
N LEU A 153 10.30 5.29 -3.79
CA LEU A 153 9.12 5.41 -2.95
C LEU A 153 8.03 6.26 -3.63
N LEU A 154 8.41 7.40 -4.22
CA LEU A 154 7.49 8.26 -4.96
C LEU A 154 6.86 7.51 -6.16
N CYS A 155 7.66 6.77 -6.92
CA CYS A 155 7.17 5.94 -8.02
C CYS A 155 6.23 4.83 -7.54
N ALA A 156 6.52 4.19 -6.39
CA ALA A 156 5.65 3.17 -5.81
C ALA A 156 4.32 3.76 -5.32
N MET A 157 4.35 4.95 -4.69
CA MET A 157 3.14 5.69 -4.30
C MET A 157 2.29 6.07 -5.52
N LEU A 158 2.92 6.54 -6.59
CA LEU A 158 2.26 6.85 -7.86
C LEU A 158 1.61 5.60 -8.46
N GLY A 159 2.31 4.47 -8.47
CA GLY A 159 1.78 3.19 -8.92
C GLY A 159 0.55 2.75 -8.12
N THR A 160 0.60 2.83 -6.79
CA THR A 160 -0.52 2.49 -5.91
C THR A 160 -1.72 3.40 -6.15
N ALA A 161 -1.50 4.71 -6.23
CA ALA A 161 -2.55 5.68 -6.53
C ALA A 161 -3.19 5.43 -7.90
N LEU A 162 -2.37 5.12 -8.91
CA LEU A 162 -2.83 4.77 -10.25
C LEU A 162 -3.68 3.50 -10.26
N SER A 163 -3.31 2.48 -9.49
CA SER A 163 -4.07 1.24 -9.36
C SER A 163 -5.46 1.48 -8.79
N CYS A 164 -5.54 2.26 -7.70
CA CYS A 164 -6.82 2.64 -7.10
C CYS A 164 -7.68 3.45 -8.08
N ALA A 165 -7.07 4.38 -8.80
CA ALA A 165 -7.75 5.21 -9.80
C ALA A 165 -8.31 4.38 -10.95
N VAL A 166 -7.54 3.43 -11.49
CA VAL A 166 -7.96 2.51 -12.56
C VAL A 166 -9.08 1.58 -12.08
N ALA A 167 -8.97 1.00 -10.86
CA ALA A 167 -9.99 0.16 -10.29
C ALA A 167 -11.32 0.92 -10.11
N LEU A 168 -11.25 2.13 -9.57
CA LEU A 168 -12.44 2.98 -9.40
C LEU A 168 -13.05 3.39 -10.74
N ARG A 169 -12.22 3.71 -11.72
CA ARG A 169 -12.67 4.00 -13.08
C ARG A 169 -13.41 2.80 -13.68
N HIS A 170 -12.85 1.61 -13.58
CA HIS A 170 -13.50 0.40 -14.09
C HIS A 170 -14.87 0.18 -13.43
N TYR A 171 -14.94 0.33 -12.11
CA TYR A 171 -16.20 0.23 -11.37
C TYR A 171 -17.24 1.26 -11.84
N CYS A 172 -16.84 2.52 -11.97
CA CYS A 172 -17.72 3.59 -12.43
C CYS A 172 -18.21 3.38 -13.86
N MET A 173 -17.35 2.90 -14.75
CA MET A 173 -17.75 2.61 -16.15
C MET A 173 -18.77 1.47 -16.24
N VAL A 174 -18.62 0.44 -15.41
CA VAL A 174 -19.56 -0.70 -15.37
C VAL A 174 -20.90 -0.29 -14.74
N ARG A 175 -20.86 0.55 -13.70
CA ARG A 175 -22.06 0.92 -12.94
C ARG A 175 -22.85 2.09 -13.53
N PHE A 176 -22.14 3.04 -14.16
CA PHE A 176 -22.71 4.29 -14.67
C PHE A 176 -22.35 4.47 -16.15
N SER A 177 -23.19 3.97 -17.05
CA SER A 177 -22.96 4.04 -18.51
C SER A 177 -22.80 5.49 -19.02
N THR A 178 -23.45 6.45 -18.39
CA THR A 178 -23.38 7.89 -18.73
C THR A 178 -21.97 8.47 -18.50
N MET A 179 -21.18 7.91 -17.57
CA MET A 179 -19.82 8.36 -17.27
C MET A 179 -18.79 7.81 -18.26
N ALA A 180 -19.08 6.73 -18.95
CA ALA A 180 -18.19 6.14 -19.94
C ALA A 180 -17.78 7.13 -21.04
N ASN A 181 -18.65 8.05 -21.40
CA ASN A 181 -18.43 9.05 -22.45
C ASN A 181 -17.81 10.38 -21.96
N ARG A 182 -17.76 10.61 -20.64
CA ARG A 182 -17.29 11.88 -20.05
C ARG A 182 -15.97 11.73 -19.35
N ARG A 183 -14.89 11.52 -20.13
CA ARG A 183 -13.51 11.34 -19.60
C ARG A 183 -13.05 12.45 -18.67
N PHE A 184 -13.34 13.71 -19.01
CA PHE A 184 -12.93 14.87 -18.24
C PHE A 184 -13.67 14.99 -16.90
N SER A 185 -14.97 14.72 -16.88
CA SER A 185 -15.77 14.71 -15.64
C SER A 185 -15.28 13.64 -14.67
N PHE A 186 -14.81 12.49 -15.19
CA PHE A 186 -14.22 11.43 -14.37
C PHE A 186 -12.90 11.86 -13.74
N VAL A 187 -12.02 12.50 -14.50
CA VAL A 187 -10.76 13.04 -13.99
C VAL A 187 -10.98 14.00 -12.83
N LEU A 188 -11.92 14.93 -12.98
CA LEU A 188 -12.27 15.88 -11.92
C LEU A 188 -12.90 15.19 -10.70
N LEU A 189 -13.82 14.26 -10.94
CA LEU A 189 -14.47 13.48 -9.87
C LEU A 189 -13.45 12.70 -9.02
N LEU A 190 -12.36 12.27 -9.60
CA LEU A 190 -11.30 11.55 -8.90
C LEU A 190 -10.30 12.50 -8.24
N ALA A 191 -9.84 13.50 -8.97
CA ALA A 191 -8.78 14.41 -8.54
C ALA A 191 -9.20 15.31 -7.39
N ILE A 192 -10.43 15.86 -7.42
CA ILE A 192 -10.88 16.84 -6.41
C ILE A 192 -11.01 16.19 -5.03
N PRO A 193 -11.72 15.05 -4.84
CA PRO A 193 -11.80 14.42 -3.53
C PRO A 193 -10.44 13.94 -3.02
N ALA A 194 -9.59 13.37 -3.90
CA ALA A 194 -8.25 12.94 -3.54
C ALA A 194 -7.41 14.10 -3.04
N TRP A 195 -7.47 15.25 -3.72
CA TRP A 195 -6.79 16.46 -3.31
C TRP A 195 -7.32 16.99 -1.98
N LEU A 196 -8.64 17.07 -1.79
CA LEU A 196 -9.25 17.48 -0.52
C LEU A 196 -8.82 16.57 0.63
N CYS A 197 -8.81 15.25 0.42
CA CYS A 197 -8.31 14.30 1.41
C CYS A 197 -6.83 14.52 1.74
N SER A 198 -6.00 14.92 0.77
CA SER A 198 -4.58 15.19 1.00
C SER A 198 -4.32 16.36 1.96
N LEU A 199 -5.30 17.25 2.16
CA LEU A 199 -5.20 18.40 3.06
C LEU A 199 -5.27 18.02 4.54
N PHE A 200 -5.85 16.85 4.88
CA PHE A 200 -5.93 16.38 6.27
C PHE A 200 -4.58 15.99 6.87
N GLY A 201 -3.57 15.80 6.04
CA GLY A 201 -2.24 15.38 6.46
C GLY A 201 -2.11 13.87 6.66
N PHE A 202 -0.90 13.36 6.36
CA PHE A 202 -0.60 11.93 6.30
C PHE A 202 -0.84 11.20 7.64
N GLY A 203 -0.34 11.75 8.74
CA GLY A 203 -0.47 11.11 10.07
C GLY A 203 -1.92 10.97 10.54
N LYS A 204 -2.76 11.99 10.32
CA LYS A 204 -4.18 11.95 10.69
C LYS A 204 -4.94 10.94 9.82
N LEU A 205 -4.64 10.87 8.53
CA LEU A 205 -5.25 9.90 7.63
C LEU A 205 -4.92 8.46 8.04
N ILE A 206 -3.65 8.17 8.36
CA ILE A 206 -3.25 6.84 8.84
C ILE A 206 -3.93 6.51 10.17
N GLY A 207 -3.90 7.42 11.13
CA GLY A 207 -4.46 7.17 12.46
C GLY A 207 -5.98 6.98 12.48
N THR A 208 -6.72 7.46 11.48
CA THR A 208 -8.19 7.44 11.47
C THR A 208 -8.75 6.56 10.35
N VAL A 209 -8.31 6.79 9.12
CA VAL A 209 -8.90 6.11 7.95
C VAL A 209 -8.48 4.64 7.88
N TYR A 210 -7.22 4.31 8.22
CA TYR A 210 -6.77 2.92 8.18
C TYR A 210 -7.48 2.00 9.16
N PRO A 211 -7.71 2.35 10.44
CA PRO A 211 -8.52 1.54 11.33
C PRO A 211 -9.96 1.34 10.84
N ILE A 212 -10.59 2.39 10.28
CA ILE A 212 -11.94 2.30 9.72
C ILE A 212 -11.97 1.35 8.51
N CYS A 213 -11.05 1.52 7.57
CA CYS A 213 -10.93 0.63 6.41
C CYS A 213 -10.56 -0.80 6.83
N GLY A 214 -9.77 -0.96 7.89
CA GLY A 214 -9.45 -2.26 8.49
C GLY A 214 -10.71 -2.96 9.04
N ALA A 215 -11.56 -2.25 9.75
CA ALA A 215 -12.83 -2.79 10.26
C ALA A 215 -13.78 -3.18 9.12
N LEU A 216 -13.93 -2.31 8.10
CA LEU A 216 -14.72 -2.62 6.91
C LEU A 216 -14.16 -3.83 6.14
N GLY A 217 -12.84 -3.91 6.02
CA GLY A 217 -12.15 -5.05 5.41
C GLY A 217 -12.38 -6.34 6.17
N ALA A 218 -12.34 -6.32 7.50
CA ALA A 218 -12.63 -7.47 8.34
C ALA A 218 -14.06 -7.97 8.14
N LEU A 219 -15.05 -7.06 8.11
CA LEU A 219 -16.44 -7.40 7.84
C LEU A 219 -16.61 -8.02 6.44
N ALA A 220 -15.96 -7.46 5.43
CA ALA A 220 -16.00 -7.99 4.07
C ALA A 220 -15.39 -9.39 3.99
N LEU A 221 -14.25 -9.63 4.66
CA LEU A 221 -13.61 -10.96 4.72
C LEU A 221 -14.48 -11.98 5.46
N LEU A 222 -15.09 -11.61 6.56
CA LEU A 222 -16.02 -12.49 7.28
C LEU A 222 -17.23 -12.85 6.41
N GLY A 223 -17.78 -11.88 5.66
CA GLY A 223 -18.85 -12.11 4.70
C GLY A 223 -18.46 -13.09 3.58
N LEU A 224 -17.26 -12.95 3.03
CA LEU A 224 -16.72 -13.87 2.01
C LEU A 224 -16.50 -15.29 2.57
N LEU A 225 -15.98 -15.40 3.79
CA LEU A 225 -15.79 -16.69 4.47
C LEU A 225 -17.15 -17.35 4.74
N HIS A 226 -18.10 -16.64 5.29
CA HIS A 226 -19.45 -17.13 5.53
C HIS A 226 -20.10 -17.63 4.23
N HIS A 227 -20.03 -16.85 3.16
CA HIS A 227 -20.57 -17.24 1.86
C HIS A 227 -19.90 -18.50 1.30
N ARG A 228 -18.58 -18.64 1.46
CA ARG A 228 -17.86 -19.85 1.05
C ARG A 228 -18.28 -21.10 1.83
N PHE A 229 -18.55 -20.97 3.12
CA PHE A 229 -19.00 -22.08 3.95
C PHE A 229 -20.44 -22.48 3.63
N THR A 230 -21.34 -21.53 3.39
CA THR A 230 -22.73 -21.81 3.00
C THR A 230 -22.83 -22.47 1.63
N LEU A 231 -21.97 -22.14 0.66
CA LEU A 231 -21.91 -22.80 -0.65
C LEU A 231 -21.32 -24.21 -0.59
N ARG A 232 -20.56 -24.56 0.46
CA ARG A 232 -19.97 -25.89 0.66
C ARG A 232 -20.81 -26.81 1.52
N ALA A 233 -21.87 -26.34 2.15
CA ALA A 233 -22.81 -27.20 2.85
C ALA A 233 -23.50 -28.10 1.82
N PRO A 234 -23.31 -29.43 1.88
CA PRO A 234 -24.03 -30.34 0.98
C PRO A 234 -25.53 -30.24 1.26
N LYS A 235 -26.32 -30.06 0.19
CA LYS A 235 -27.77 -30.26 0.24
C LYS A 235 -28.08 -31.74 0.45
#